data_b37c7ea1885c93935a1284b732ee3f9f
#
_entry.id   b37c7ea1885c93935a1284b732ee3f9f
#
_cell.length_a   1.000
_cell.length_b   1.000
_cell.length_c   1.000
_cell.angle_alpha   90.00
_cell.angle_beta   90.00
_cell.angle_gamma   90.00
#
_symmetry.space_group_name_H-M   'P 1'
#
loop_
_entity.id
_entity.type
_entity.pdbx_description
1 polymer ?
#
loop_
_entity_poly.entity_id
_entity_poly.type
_entity_poly.pdbx_seq_one_letter_code
_entity_poly.pdbx_strand_id
1 'polypeptide(L)'
;MYSVRSGRYGKMLYIWFMKSEERIQQEIIMEFNNTYKTYRGLLCYNLNNSIGGYRGRVNKFLGLVKGRSDLVFYWNGSAYHIELKTATGQQKPEQKDWQALVERYGFKYYIIRSSEDGMKLIASIIKNHPL
;
A
#
# COMPACT_ATOMS: atom_id res chain seq x y z
N MET A 1 -23.91 5.10 -6.72
CA MET A 1 -23.13 4.79 -5.51
C MET A 1 -23.95 3.87 -4.63
N TYR A 2 -23.61 2.60 -4.62
CA TYR A 2 -24.36 1.62 -3.83
C TYR A 2 -23.86 1.63 -2.39
N SER A 3 -24.68 2.11 -1.47
CA SER A 3 -24.48 1.93 -0.03
C SER A 3 -24.78 0.46 0.29
N VAL A 4 -23.74 -0.35 0.41
CA VAL A 4 -23.89 -1.72 0.88
C VAL A 4 -23.97 -1.67 2.41
N ARG A 5 -25.15 -1.93 2.95
CA ARG A 5 -25.29 -2.19 4.39
C ARG A 5 -24.34 -3.32 4.76
N SER A 6 -23.54 -3.10 5.78
CA SER A 6 -22.49 -3.98 6.26
C SER A 6 -23.03 -5.26 6.90
N GLY A 7 -23.58 -6.14 6.09
CA GLY A 7 -23.83 -7.52 6.48
C GLY A 7 -22.59 -8.38 6.22
N ARG A 8 -22.43 -9.44 7.01
CA ARG A 8 -21.33 -10.41 6.90
C ARG A 8 -21.13 -10.91 5.43
N TYR A 9 -22.18 -10.95 4.64
CA TYR A 9 -22.18 -11.35 3.23
C TYR A 9 -21.63 -10.28 2.28
N GLY A 10 -21.79 -9.00 2.58
CA GLY A 10 -21.26 -7.92 1.76
C GLY A 10 -19.72 -7.88 1.73
N LYS A 11 -19.08 -8.15 2.86
CA LYS A 11 -17.60 -8.21 2.93
C LYS A 11 -17.03 -9.37 2.11
N MET A 12 -17.70 -10.54 2.11
CA MET A 12 -17.26 -11.71 1.35
C MET A 12 -17.33 -11.47 -0.16
N LEU A 13 -18.36 -10.78 -0.66
CA LEU A 13 -18.51 -10.48 -2.08
C LEU A 13 -17.38 -9.57 -2.61
N TYR A 14 -16.95 -8.57 -1.84
CA TYR A 14 -15.83 -7.71 -2.23
C TYR A 14 -14.51 -8.49 -2.34
N ILE A 15 -14.25 -9.44 -1.45
CA ILE A 15 -13.04 -10.27 -1.46
C ILE A 15 -12.94 -11.10 -2.75
N TRP A 16 -14.07 -11.58 -3.28
CA TRP A 16 -14.10 -12.36 -4.52
C TRP A 16 -13.69 -11.57 -5.76
N PHE A 17 -13.96 -10.25 -5.79
CA PHE A 17 -13.62 -9.36 -6.92
C PHE A 17 -12.24 -8.73 -6.81
N MET A 18 -11.59 -8.81 -5.67
CA MET A 18 -10.25 -8.25 -5.49
C MET A 18 -9.20 -9.11 -6.16
N LYS A 19 -8.22 -8.47 -6.81
CA LYS A 19 -6.99 -9.11 -7.26
C LYS A 19 -6.20 -9.60 -6.03
N SER A 20 -5.27 -10.56 -6.24
CA SER A 20 -4.50 -11.16 -5.14
C SER A 20 -3.72 -10.13 -4.33
N GLU A 21 -3.09 -9.16 -4.98
CA GLU A 21 -2.37 -8.07 -4.33
C GLU A 21 -3.30 -7.14 -3.54
N GLU A 22 -4.48 -6.85 -4.08
CA GLU A 22 -5.51 -6.05 -3.39
C GLU A 22 -6.03 -6.75 -2.12
N ARG A 23 -6.11 -8.08 -2.11
CA ARG A 23 -6.46 -8.85 -0.91
C ARG A 23 -5.42 -8.71 0.18
N ILE A 24 -4.14 -8.84 -0.17
CA ILE A 24 -3.03 -8.66 0.76
C ILE A 24 -3.10 -7.25 1.36
N GLN A 25 -3.31 -6.25 0.52
CA GLN A 25 -3.44 -4.86 0.95
C GLN A 25 -4.61 -4.67 1.91
N GLN A 26 -5.78 -5.17 1.56
CA GLN A 26 -6.99 -5.04 2.38
C GLN A 26 -6.80 -5.70 3.75
N GLU A 27 -6.19 -6.88 3.80
CA GLU A 27 -5.90 -7.59 5.05
C GLU A 27 -4.93 -6.80 5.93
N ILE A 28 -3.87 -6.24 5.36
CA ILE A 28 -2.90 -5.40 6.09
C ILE A 28 -3.58 -4.16 6.67
N ILE A 29 -4.33 -3.44 5.85
CA ILE A 29 -5.03 -2.21 6.30
C ILE A 29 -6.01 -2.53 7.43
N MET A 30 -6.81 -3.57 7.28
CA MET A 30 -7.79 -3.97 8.29
C MET A 30 -7.11 -4.36 9.60
N GLU A 31 -6.09 -5.19 9.53
CA GLU A 31 -5.36 -5.67 10.71
C GLU A 31 -4.61 -4.53 11.41
N PHE A 32 -3.95 -3.67 10.63
CA PHE A 32 -3.28 -2.48 11.16
C PHE A 32 -4.27 -1.58 11.90
N ASN A 33 -5.38 -1.26 11.28
CA ASN A 33 -6.39 -0.37 11.88
C ASN A 33 -7.04 -0.96 13.14
N ASN A 34 -7.12 -2.27 13.23
CA ASN A 34 -7.67 -2.96 14.40
C ASN A 34 -6.64 -3.10 15.54
N THR A 35 -5.38 -3.34 15.19
CA THR A 35 -4.29 -3.52 16.16
C THR A 35 -3.78 -2.19 16.69
N TYR A 36 -3.59 -1.20 15.82
CA TYR A 36 -3.00 0.11 16.13
C TYR A 36 -4.04 1.23 15.99
N LYS A 37 -5.07 1.20 16.80
CA LYS A 37 -6.23 2.11 16.70
C LYS A 37 -5.84 3.59 16.77
N THR A 38 -4.83 3.93 17.58
CA THR A 38 -4.34 5.30 17.72
C THR A 38 -3.50 5.78 16.53
N TYR A 39 -3.03 4.85 15.70
CA TYR A 39 -2.19 5.15 14.53
C TYR A 39 -2.95 5.09 13.20
N ARG A 40 -4.26 4.94 13.24
CA ARG A 40 -5.10 4.96 12.03
C ARG A 40 -4.83 6.22 11.23
N GLY A 41 -4.65 6.06 9.92
CA GLY A 41 -4.31 7.14 9.00
C GLY A 41 -2.81 7.26 8.72
N LEU A 42 -1.93 6.61 9.50
CA LEU A 42 -0.49 6.61 9.23
C LEU A 42 -0.08 5.56 8.20
N LEU A 43 -0.90 4.56 7.95
CA LEU A 43 -0.73 3.60 6.86
C LEU A 43 -1.72 3.95 5.76
N CYS A 44 -1.21 4.40 4.62
CA CYS A 44 -2.02 4.97 3.55
C CYS A 44 -1.85 4.23 2.23
N TYR A 45 -2.94 4.12 1.48
CA TYR A 45 -2.94 3.64 0.11
C TYR A 45 -2.51 4.77 -0.85
N ASN A 46 -1.49 4.50 -1.65
CA ASN A 46 -1.11 5.37 -2.76
C ASN A 46 -1.89 4.96 -4.01
N LEU A 47 -3.01 5.58 -4.26
CA LEU A 47 -3.78 5.33 -5.47
C LEU A 47 -2.91 5.63 -6.69
N ASN A 48 -2.43 4.59 -7.36
CA ASN A 48 -1.45 4.68 -8.44
C ASN A 48 -1.95 3.98 -9.71
N ASN A 49 -3.25 4.13 -10.00
CA ASN A 49 -3.83 3.57 -11.20
C ASN A 49 -3.47 4.43 -12.42
N SER A 50 -2.79 3.84 -13.39
CA SER A 50 -2.62 4.45 -14.69
C SER A 50 -3.97 4.45 -15.42
N ILE A 51 -4.67 5.56 -15.37
CA ILE A 51 -5.82 5.81 -16.20
C ILE A 51 -5.29 6.37 -17.51
N GLY A 52 -5.66 5.73 -18.64
CA GLY A 52 -5.28 6.21 -19.98
C GLY A 52 -6.01 7.50 -20.38
N GLY A 53 -5.65 8.05 -21.54
CA GLY A 53 -6.33 9.17 -22.17
C GLY A 53 -6.13 10.51 -21.48
N TYR A 54 -7.12 11.39 -21.62
CA TYR A 54 -7.09 12.75 -21.08
C TYR A 54 -6.85 12.79 -19.57
N ARG A 55 -7.57 11.97 -18.80
CA ARG A 55 -7.43 11.95 -17.34
C ARG A 55 -6.04 11.50 -16.89
N GLY A 56 -5.44 10.53 -17.58
CA GLY A 56 -4.08 10.10 -17.31
C GLY A 56 -3.06 11.21 -17.53
N ARG A 57 -3.23 11.99 -18.59
CA ARG A 57 -2.37 13.16 -18.87
C ARG A 57 -2.52 14.23 -17.79
N VAL A 58 -3.74 14.55 -17.40
CA VAL A 58 -4.01 15.51 -16.31
C VAL A 58 -3.35 15.05 -15.02
N ASN A 59 -3.48 13.77 -14.66
CA ASN A 59 -2.88 13.23 -13.44
C ASN A 59 -1.34 13.38 -13.44
N LYS A 60 -0.68 13.17 -14.56
CA LYS A 60 0.76 13.42 -14.70
C LYS A 60 1.11 14.88 -14.45
N PHE A 61 0.36 15.81 -15.03
CA PHE A 61 0.55 17.24 -14.77
C PHE A 61 0.32 17.61 -13.30
N LEU A 62 -0.57 16.91 -12.62
CA LEU A 62 -0.83 17.11 -11.20
C LEU A 62 0.21 16.43 -10.29
N GLY A 63 1.21 15.77 -10.86
CA GLY A 63 2.30 15.17 -10.10
C GLY A 63 2.16 13.69 -9.80
N LEU A 64 1.25 12.98 -10.48
CA LEU A 64 1.17 11.54 -10.34
C LEU A 64 2.43 10.89 -10.93
N VAL A 65 3.17 10.18 -10.09
CA VAL A 65 4.38 9.46 -10.48
C VAL A 65 4.05 7.98 -10.66
N LYS A 66 4.35 7.48 -11.85
CA LYS A 66 4.18 6.06 -12.18
C LYS A 66 5.20 5.21 -11.41
N GLY A 67 4.76 4.05 -10.95
CA GLY A 67 5.64 3.09 -10.26
C GLY A 67 5.78 3.28 -8.77
N ARG A 68 5.03 4.21 -8.15
CA ARG A 68 5.03 4.38 -6.69
C ARG A 68 4.56 3.11 -5.99
N SER A 69 5.00 2.93 -4.74
CA SER A 69 4.56 1.82 -3.90
C SER A 69 3.04 1.83 -3.65
N ASP A 70 2.48 0.67 -3.37
CA ASP A 70 1.05 0.52 -3.08
C ASP A 70 0.65 1.23 -1.79
N LEU A 71 1.48 1.11 -0.75
CA LEU A 71 1.25 1.70 0.56
C LEU A 71 2.45 2.54 1.00
N VAL A 72 2.17 3.51 1.85
CA VAL A 72 3.19 4.22 2.61
C VAL A 72 2.81 4.20 4.10
N PHE A 73 3.78 3.86 4.93
CA PHE A 73 3.65 3.93 6.38
C PHE A 73 4.49 5.11 6.90
N TYR A 74 3.81 6.07 7.50
CA TYR A 74 4.45 7.22 8.14
C TYR A 74 4.70 6.89 9.60
N TRP A 75 5.97 6.93 10.00
CA TRP A 75 6.33 6.63 11.38
C TRP A 75 7.57 7.40 11.81
N ASN A 76 7.48 8.03 12.97
CA ASN A 76 8.59 8.75 13.63
C ASN A 76 9.40 9.67 12.67
N GLY A 77 8.69 10.49 11.92
CA GLY A 77 9.30 11.46 11.01
C GLY A 77 9.82 10.87 9.69
N SER A 78 9.55 9.61 9.40
CA SER A 78 9.99 8.94 8.18
C SER A 78 8.82 8.32 7.41
N ALA A 79 9.05 8.01 6.14
CA ALA A 79 8.11 7.32 5.27
C ALA A 79 8.70 5.97 4.86
N TYR A 80 7.95 4.92 5.07
CA TYR A 80 8.31 3.54 4.69
C TYR A 80 7.42 3.11 3.55
N HIS A 81 8.01 2.80 2.41
CA HIS A 81 7.29 2.45 1.18
C HIS A 81 7.12 0.94 1.09
N ILE A 82 5.88 0.50 0.86
CA ILE A 82 5.52 -0.91 0.84
C ILE A 82 4.86 -1.24 -0.49
N GLU A 83 5.55 -2.06 -1.29
CA GLU A 83 5.05 -2.63 -2.53
C GLU A 83 4.50 -4.03 -2.28
N LEU A 84 3.31 -4.31 -2.76
CA LEU A 84 2.67 -5.59 -2.60
C LEU A 84 2.81 -6.42 -3.88
N LYS A 85 3.23 -7.66 -3.73
CA LYS A 85 3.36 -8.63 -4.80
C LYS A 85 2.77 -9.97 -4.37
N THR A 86 2.26 -10.73 -5.32
CA THR A 86 1.98 -12.15 -5.11
C THR A 86 3.27 -12.93 -4.90
N ALA A 87 3.18 -14.21 -4.49
CA ALA A 87 4.35 -15.05 -4.25
C ALA A 87 5.32 -15.13 -5.46
N THR A 88 4.79 -15.03 -6.67
CA THR A 88 5.56 -15.13 -7.92
C THR A 88 5.64 -13.82 -8.69
N GLY A 89 4.96 -12.77 -8.23
CA GLY A 89 4.92 -11.48 -8.90
C GLY A 89 6.28 -10.78 -8.93
N GLN A 90 6.55 -10.09 -10.03
CA GLN A 90 7.79 -9.35 -10.25
C GLN A 90 7.51 -7.85 -10.30
N GLN A 91 8.48 -7.05 -9.85
CA GLN A 91 8.41 -5.60 -10.04
C GLN A 91 8.45 -5.24 -11.52
N LYS A 92 7.64 -4.26 -11.90
CA LYS A 92 7.73 -3.61 -13.21
C LYS A 92 8.94 -2.67 -13.26
N PRO A 93 9.48 -2.34 -14.45
CA PRO A 93 10.61 -1.43 -14.59
C PRO A 93 10.41 -0.09 -13.87
N GLU A 94 9.24 0.53 -14.03
CA GLU A 94 8.92 1.81 -13.39
C GLU A 94 8.88 1.71 -11.85
N GLN A 95 8.55 0.56 -11.29
CA GLN A 95 8.58 0.32 -9.86
C GLN A 95 10.02 0.23 -9.35
N LYS A 96 10.90 -0.43 -10.11
CA LYS A 96 12.33 -0.50 -9.79
C LYS A 96 13.00 0.87 -9.85
N ASP A 97 12.64 1.68 -10.84
CA ASP A 97 13.16 3.04 -10.99
C ASP A 97 12.73 3.92 -9.81
N TRP A 98 11.47 3.83 -9.41
CA TRP A 98 10.98 4.60 -8.28
C TRP A 98 11.60 4.14 -6.95
N GLN A 99 11.76 2.83 -6.75
CA GLN A 99 12.50 2.28 -5.60
C GLN A 99 13.92 2.85 -5.53
N ALA A 100 14.66 2.80 -6.63
CA ALA A 100 16.02 3.32 -6.69
C ALA A 100 16.07 4.83 -6.33
N LEU A 101 15.08 5.59 -6.79
CA LEU A 101 14.98 7.02 -6.52
C LEU A 101 14.79 7.28 -5.01
N VAL A 102 13.79 6.66 -4.39
CA VAL A 102 13.49 6.93 -2.98
C VAL A 102 14.58 6.41 -2.05
N GLU A 103 15.19 5.26 -2.36
CA GLU A 103 16.31 4.72 -1.58
C GLU A 103 17.55 5.59 -1.67
N ARG A 104 17.82 6.22 -2.82
CA ARG A 104 18.92 7.18 -2.97
C ARG A 104 18.80 8.34 -1.99
N TYR A 105 17.59 8.76 -1.68
CA TYR A 105 17.34 9.88 -0.76
C TYR A 105 17.02 9.43 0.66
N GLY A 106 17.38 8.19 1.01
CA GLY A 106 17.34 7.69 2.38
C GLY A 106 16.03 7.09 2.84
N PHE A 107 15.03 6.98 1.97
CA PHE A 107 13.77 6.33 2.31
C PHE A 107 13.89 4.81 2.20
N LYS A 108 13.14 4.10 3.03
CA LYS A 108 13.07 2.63 3.01
C LYS A 108 11.97 2.15 2.07
N TYR A 109 12.24 1.06 1.37
CA TYR A 109 11.33 0.43 0.42
C TYR A 109 11.31 -1.08 0.67
N TYR A 110 10.13 -1.65 0.74
CA TYR A 110 9.95 -3.07 1.02
C TYR A 110 8.97 -3.71 0.05
N ILE A 111 9.28 -4.92 -0.37
CA ILE A 111 8.36 -5.77 -1.13
C ILE A 111 7.77 -6.79 -0.17
N ILE A 112 6.45 -6.78 -0.04
CA ILE A 112 5.70 -7.66 0.84
C ILE A 112 4.82 -8.59 0.01
N ARG A 113 4.86 -9.88 0.34
CA ARG A 113 4.18 -10.93 -0.43
C ARG A 113 3.03 -11.60 0.33
N SER A 114 2.83 -11.23 1.58
CA SER A 114 1.73 -11.72 2.41
C SER A 114 1.32 -10.67 3.44
N SER A 115 0.08 -10.74 3.91
CA SER A 115 -0.39 -9.86 4.98
C SER A 115 0.36 -10.09 6.29
N GLU A 116 0.72 -11.33 6.58
CA GLU A 116 1.52 -11.67 7.76
C GLU A 116 2.89 -10.98 7.75
N ASP A 117 3.61 -11.04 6.64
CA ASP A 117 4.90 -10.37 6.48
C ASP A 117 4.76 -8.84 6.57
N GLY A 118 3.70 -8.29 6.01
CA GLY A 118 3.39 -6.87 6.11
C GLY A 118 3.21 -6.41 7.55
N MET A 119 2.44 -7.16 8.33
CA MET A 119 2.22 -6.84 9.74
C MET A 119 3.48 -7.02 10.59
N LYS A 120 4.30 -8.04 10.32
CA LYS A 120 5.60 -8.21 10.96
C LYS A 120 6.53 -7.03 10.68
N LEU A 121 6.57 -6.57 9.44
CA LEU A 121 7.36 -5.39 9.05
C LEU A 121 6.93 -4.16 9.84
N ILE A 122 5.63 -3.86 9.86
CA ILE A 122 5.09 -2.70 10.57
C ILE A 122 5.41 -2.78 12.07
N ALA A 123 5.19 -3.93 12.70
CA ALA A 123 5.52 -4.14 14.10
C ALA A 123 7.02 -3.93 14.39
N SER A 124 7.88 -4.38 13.49
CA SER A 124 9.33 -4.18 13.58
C SER A 124 9.73 -2.70 13.49
N ILE A 125 9.11 -1.96 12.56
CA ILE A 125 9.37 -0.52 12.42
C ILE A 125 8.98 0.23 13.70
N ILE A 126 7.80 -0.07 14.24
CA ILE A 126 7.32 0.56 15.47
C ILE A 126 8.25 0.24 16.65
N LYS A 127 8.67 -1.01 16.79
CA LYS A 127 9.54 -1.47 17.87
C LYS A 127 10.95 -0.83 17.79
N ASN A 128 11.52 -0.74 16.60
CA ASN A 128 12.89 -0.28 16.40
C ASN A 128 13.02 1.24 16.39
N HIS A 129 11.94 1.95 16.23
CA HIS A 129 11.89 3.41 16.19
C HIS A 129 10.80 3.94 17.14
N PRO A 130 10.94 3.74 18.46
CA PRO A 130 9.91 4.18 19.42
C PRO A 130 9.75 5.70 19.38
N LEU A 131 8.51 6.13 19.61
CA LEU A 131 8.14 7.55 19.69
C LEU A 131 8.66 8.20 20.99
#